data_0e4b0e9f19194f6ffe5e21cc1f0de6a7
#
_entry.id   0e4b0e9f19194f6ffe5e21cc1f0de6a7
#
_cell.length_a   1.000
_cell.length_b   1.000
_cell.length_c   1.000
_cell.angle_alpha   90.00
_cell.angle_beta   90.00
_cell.angle_gamma   90.00
#
_symmetry.space_group_name_H-M   'P 1'
#
loop_
_entity.id
_entity.type
_entity.pdbx_description
1 polymer ?
#
loop_
_entity_poly.entity_id
_entity_poly.type
_entity_poly.pdbx_seq_one_letter_code
_entity_poly.pdbx_strand_id
1 'polypeptide(L)'
;MKLGNTVFCLLLLGGLSTSCIREDLSDCFSTNTLLLSYKGDGETEIFGDKICRVEMYVFDAENRCVANGVLPPNEVEARAAKLPQLKPGDYRIVCLGNTHHTQVGNVASCDFSRITFADGGYFAGETVSGNDSLYYATTPFTVEPFTGREDDNKTRLVEFASSHYDVSVEVAGIPDAGMNAAAASMPTLEICGVSPCTDFENRACGEATDYLLETEYDGGSNLLTARTNIMRHTDPVSYTHLRA
;
A
#
# COMPACT_ATOMS: atom_id res chain seq x y z
N MET A 1 52.18 -36.07 65.10
CA MET A 1 51.16 -36.94 64.49
C MET A 1 49.90 -36.19 64.25
N LYS A 2 49.56 -35.91 63.01
CA LYS A 2 48.33 -35.53 62.33
C LYS A 2 48.63 -34.52 61.21
N LEU A 3 49.26 -35.09 60.17
CA LEU A 3 49.45 -34.40 58.91
C LEU A 3 48.80 -35.31 57.85
N GLY A 4 47.53 -35.27 57.72
CA GLY A 4 46.83 -36.18 56.78
C GLY A 4 45.49 -35.72 56.22
N ASN A 5 44.95 -34.61 56.72
CA ASN A 5 43.56 -34.27 56.41
C ASN A 5 43.36 -32.92 55.69
N THR A 6 44.44 -32.26 55.33
CA THR A 6 44.34 -30.90 54.72
C THR A 6 44.54 -30.93 53.22
N VAL A 7 44.93 -32.05 52.58
CA VAL A 7 45.18 -32.14 51.15
C VAL A 7 43.95 -32.63 50.39
N PHE A 8 42.95 -33.18 51.05
CA PHE A 8 41.76 -33.74 50.34
C PHE A 8 40.67 -32.70 50.07
N CYS A 9 40.71 -31.51 50.70
CA CYS A 9 39.72 -30.45 50.45
C CYS A 9 40.09 -29.49 49.33
N LEU A 10 41.28 -29.54 48.76
CA LEU A 10 41.70 -28.59 47.70
C LEU A 10 41.49 -29.11 46.26
N LEU A 11 40.99 -30.32 46.11
CA LEU A 11 40.76 -30.92 44.78
C LEU A 11 39.30 -30.96 44.33
N LEU A 12 38.38 -30.37 45.13
CA LEU A 12 36.96 -30.35 44.81
C LEU A 12 36.44 -28.99 44.34
N LEU A 13 37.32 -28.00 44.15
CA LEU A 13 36.95 -26.68 43.62
C LEU A 13 37.33 -26.39 42.17
N GLY A 14 37.79 -27.43 41.44
CA GLY A 14 38.25 -27.29 40.04
C GLY A 14 37.21 -27.61 38.96
N GLY A 15 35.95 -27.85 39.33
CA GLY A 15 34.90 -28.31 38.40
C GLY A 15 33.77 -27.28 38.19
N LEU A 16 34.07 -25.97 38.15
CA LEU A 16 33.15 -25.02 37.57
C LEU A 16 33.24 -25.19 36.05
N SER A 17 32.56 -26.21 35.53
CA SER A 17 32.19 -26.23 34.12
C SER A 17 31.44 -24.92 33.83
N THR A 18 32.09 -24.03 33.12
CA THR A 18 31.41 -22.97 32.40
C THR A 18 30.47 -23.62 31.40
N SER A 19 29.27 -23.97 31.85
CA SER A 19 28.16 -24.26 30.95
C SER A 19 27.91 -22.98 30.22
N CYS A 20 28.48 -22.84 29.03
CA CYS A 20 27.98 -21.87 28.08
C CYS A 20 26.54 -22.30 27.75
N ILE A 21 25.59 -21.74 28.49
CA ILE A 21 24.19 -21.76 28.09
C ILE A 21 24.19 -20.94 26.78
N ARG A 22 24.27 -21.59 25.65
CA ARG A 22 23.88 -20.98 24.38
C ARG A 22 22.37 -20.86 24.47
N GLU A 23 21.89 -19.65 24.75
CA GLU A 23 20.48 -19.36 24.56
C GLU A 23 20.16 -19.65 23.09
N ASP A 24 19.21 -20.55 22.88
CA ASP A 24 18.64 -20.78 21.56
C ASP A 24 17.69 -19.62 21.27
N LEU A 25 18.14 -18.69 20.45
CA LEU A 25 17.37 -17.51 20.03
C LEU A 25 16.61 -17.76 18.73
N SER A 26 16.51 -19.01 18.27
CA SER A 26 15.86 -19.36 17.00
C SER A 26 14.37 -18.97 16.95
N ASP A 27 13.71 -18.91 18.10
CA ASP A 27 12.32 -18.51 18.25
C ASP A 27 12.15 -17.00 18.58
N CYS A 28 13.26 -16.26 18.68
CA CYS A 28 13.21 -14.81 18.89
C CYS A 28 13.18 -14.07 17.55
N PHE A 29 12.40 -13.02 17.50
CA PHE A 29 12.23 -12.20 16.30
C PHE A 29 12.64 -10.76 16.57
N SER A 30 13.29 -10.13 15.59
CA SER A 30 13.53 -8.68 15.61
C SER A 30 12.23 -7.90 15.39
N THR A 31 12.11 -6.77 16.06
CA THR A 31 11.03 -5.82 15.81
C THR A 31 11.45 -4.88 14.69
N ASN A 32 10.83 -5.03 13.55
CA ASN A 32 11.10 -4.20 12.37
C ASN A 32 9.98 -3.17 12.17
N THR A 33 10.36 -1.95 11.81
CA THR A 33 9.44 -0.82 11.66
C THR A 33 9.58 -0.20 10.27
N LEU A 34 8.46 0.09 9.65
CA LEU A 34 8.38 0.87 8.41
C LEU A 34 8.02 2.31 8.77
N LEU A 35 8.80 3.28 8.27
CA LEU A 35 8.45 4.69 8.32
C LEU A 35 7.77 5.06 7.02
N LEU A 36 6.50 5.51 7.12
CA LEU A 36 5.68 5.88 5.98
C LEU A 36 5.90 7.35 5.64
N SER A 37 6.15 7.64 4.36
CA SER A 37 6.44 9.00 3.88
C SER A 37 5.78 9.24 2.52
N TYR A 38 5.22 10.44 2.36
CA TYR A 38 4.76 10.95 1.07
C TYR A 38 5.02 12.45 0.98
N LYS A 39 5.76 12.85 -0.05
CA LYS A 39 6.15 14.24 -0.27
C LYS A 39 5.58 14.83 -1.57
N GLY A 40 4.90 14.00 -2.37
CA GLY A 40 4.50 14.40 -3.72
C GLY A 40 5.71 14.78 -4.57
N ASP A 41 5.59 15.90 -5.30
CA ASP A 41 6.67 16.44 -6.12
C ASP A 41 7.57 17.43 -5.34
N GLY A 42 7.38 17.56 -4.02
CA GLY A 42 8.10 18.49 -3.15
C GLY A 42 9.04 17.80 -2.17
N GLU A 43 9.53 18.58 -1.21
CA GLU A 43 10.38 18.08 -0.12
C GLU A 43 9.64 17.96 1.21
N THR A 44 8.49 18.62 1.33
CA THR A 44 7.70 18.65 2.56
C THR A 44 6.93 17.35 2.73
N GLU A 45 6.99 16.80 3.94
CA GLU A 45 6.21 15.62 4.29
C GLU A 45 4.73 15.95 4.41
N ILE A 46 3.90 15.32 3.58
CA ILE A 46 2.45 15.53 3.49
C ILE A 46 1.64 14.23 3.61
N PHE A 47 2.25 13.16 4.07
CA PHE A 47 1.60 11.85 4.20
C PHE A 47 0.29 11.96 5.00
N GLY A 48 0.31 12.60 6.17
CA GLY A 48 -0.86 12.71 7.04
C GLY A 48 -2.01 13.54 6.45
N ASP A 49 -1.72 14.43 5.50
CA ASP A 49 -2.73 15.23 4.80
C ASP A 49 -3.39 14.48 3.64
N LYS A 50 -2.74 13.44 3.14
CA LYS A 50 -3.11 12.74 1.90
C LYS A 50 -3.50 11.29 2.09
N ILE A 51 -2.90 10.58 3.04
CA ILE A 51 -3.06 9.14 3.22
C ILE A 51 -3.58 8.85 4.62
N CYS A 52 -4.79 8.33 4.71
CA CYS A 52 -5.45 8.01 5.98
C CYS A 52 -5.64 6.50 6.20
N ARG A 53 -5.44 5.68 5.19
CA ARG A 53 -5.55 4.23 5.23
C ARG A 53 -4.40 3.61 4.45
N VAL A 54 -3.79 2.56 4.99
CA VAL A 54 -2.73 1.81 4.30
C VAL A 54 -3.03 0.33 4.40
N GLU A 55 -2.93 -0.35 3.28
CA GLU A 55 -2.96 -1.80 3.17
C GLU A 55 -1.58 -2.29 2.78
N MET A 56 -1.04 -3.25 3.52
CA MET A 56 0.32 -3.74 3.36
C MET A 56 0.32 -5.21 2.94
N TYR A 57 1.21 -5.54 2.02
CA TYR A 57 1.47 -6.89 1.53
C TYR A 57 2.95 -7.18 1.66
N VAL A 58 3.30 -8.32 2.25
CA VAL A 58 4.67 -8.78 2.45
C VAL A 58 4.89 -10.05 1.65
N PHE A 59 5.86 -10.03 0.76
CA PHE A 59 6.23 -11.15 -0.10
C PHE A 59 7.63 -11.64 0.24
N ASP A 60 7.82 -12.97 0.23
CA ASP A 60 9.13 -13.60 0.40
C ASP A 60 9.98 -13.55 -0.90
N ALA A 61 11.17 -14.14 -0.85
CA ALA A 61 12.10 -14.20 -1.98
C ALA A 61 11.53 -14.94 -3.20
N GLU A 62 10.57 -15.84 -2.99
CA GLU A 62 9.86 -16.56 -4.04
C GLU A 62 8.57 -15.85 -4.50
N ASN A 63 8.39 -14.58 -4.10
CA ASN A 63 7.21 -13.75 -4.38
C ASN A 63 5.89 -14.33 -3.82
N ARG A 64 5.93 -15.15 -2.78
CA ARG A 64 4.72 -15.61 -2.10
C ARG A 64 4.29 -14.58 -1.07
N CYS A 65 3.02 -14.22 -1.07
CA CYS A 65 2.47 -13.36 -0.03
C CYS A 65 2.45 -14.11 1.31
N VAL A 66 3.30 -13.70 2.23
CA VAL A 66 3.45 -14.31 3.56
C VAL A 66 2.68 -13.56 4.65
N ALA A 67 2.33 -12.30 4.41
CA ALA A 67 1.47 -11.51 5.27
C ALA A 67 0.79 -10.40 4.46
N ASN A 68 -0.46 -10.10 4.80
CA ASN A 68 -1.15 -8.91 4.30
C ASN A 68 -2.16 -8.41 5.31
N GLY A 69 -2.56 -7.16 5.18
CA GLY A 69 -3.62 -6.57 5.99
C GLY A 69 -3.61 -5.06 5.99
N VAL A 70 -4.68 -4.51 6.54
CA VAL A 70 -4.82 -3.08 6.75
C VAL A 70 -4.09 -2.69 8.03
N LEU A 71 -3.26 -1.65 7.94
CA LEU A 71 -2.55 -1.13 9.10
C LEU A 71 -3.53 -0.51 10.11
N PRO A 72 -3.27 -0.67 11.42
CA PRO A 72 -4.03 0.01 12.46
C PRO A 72 -4.00 1.54 12.26
N PRO A 73 -5.12 2.26 12.47
CA PRO A 73 -5.18 3.71 12.26
C PRO A 73 -4.10 4.49 13.03
N ASN A 74 -3.79 4.08 14.25
CA ASN A 74 -2.75 4.71 15.07
C ASN A 74 -1.34 4.53 14.49
N GLU A 75 -1.06 3.45 13.75
CA GLU A 75 0.22 3.26 13.05
C GLU A 75 0.30 4.13 11.80
N VAL A 76 -0.81 4.30 11.10
CA VAL A 76 -0.91 5.21 9.93
C VAL A 76 -0.72 6.65 10.38
N GLU A 77 -1.40 7.09 11.44
CA GLU A 77 -1.28 8.43 12.02
C GLU A 77 0.15 8.71 12.52
N ALA A 78 0.76 7.73 13.21
CA ALA A 78 2.15 7.82 13.65
C ALA A 78 3.15 7.69 12.49
N ARG A 79 2.72 7.31 11.30
CA ARG A 79 3.56 6.99 10.13
C ARG A 79 4.64 5.94 10.45
N ALA A 80 4.31 5.01 11.32
CA ALA A 80 5.23 4.00 11.83
C ALA A 80 4.50 2.66 11.97
N ALA A 81 4.63 1.81 10.95
CA ALA A 81 4.00 0.50 10.91
C ALA A 81 4.97 -0.57 11.39
N LYS A 82 4.49 -1.45 12.26
CA LYS A 82 5.26 -2.63 12.68
C LYS A 82 5.09 -3.75 11.67
N LEU A 83 6.20 -4.32 11.24
CA LEU A 83 6.15 -5.54 10.45
C LEU A 83 5.69 -6.73 11.31
N PRO A 84 4.97 -7.70 10.74
CA PRO A 84 4.70 -8.95 11.40
C PRO A 84 6.02 -9.68 11.72
N GLN A 85 5.96 -10.67 12.59
CA GLN A 85 7.10 -11.53 12.87
C GLN A 85 7.46 -12.33 11.62
N LEU A 86 8.62 -12.03 11.05
CA LEU A 86 9.15 -12.66 9.84
C LEU A 86 10.40 -13.47 10.18
N LYS A 87 10.59 -14.59 9.49
CA LYS A 87 11.85 -15.34 9.57
C LYS A 87 12.98 -14.57 8.89
N PRO A 88 14.24 -14.84 9.24
CA PRO A 88 15.37 -14.27 8.50
C PRO A 88 15.25 -14.56 7.00
N GLY A 89 15.49 -13.55 6.17
CA GLY A 89 15.37 -13.65 4.71
C GLY A 89 15.08 -12.33 4.04
N ASP A 90 15.01 -12.36 2.72
CA ASP A 90 14.69 -11.21 1.89
C ASP A 90 13.21 -11.15 1.59
N TYR A 91 12.65 -9.95 1.68
CA TYR A 91 11.24 -9.67 1.47
C TYR A 91 11.06 -8.48 0.55
N ARG A 92 9.90 -8.43 -0.09
CA ARG A 92 9.38 -7.26 -0.78
C ARG A 92 8.09 -6.82 -0.11
N ILE A 93 8.01 -5.56 0.23
CA ILE A 93 6.83 -4.96 0.84
C ILE A 93 6.15 -4.09 -0.22
N VAL A 94 4.85 -4.27 -0.40
CA VAL A 94 4.00 -3.41 -1.22
C VAL A 94 2.96 -2.78 -0.30
N CYS A 95 2.80 -1.47 -0.39
CA CYS A 95 1.80 -0.73 0.36
C CYS A 95 0.89 0.04 -0.61
N LEU A 96 -0.43 -0.05 -0.37
CA LEU A 96 -1.45 0.72 -1.06
C LEU A 96 -2.08 1.69 -0.07
N GLY A 97 -2.10 2.98 -0.43
CA GLY A 97 -2.75 4.03 0.36
C GLY A 97 -4.17 4.30 -0.13
N ASN A 98 -5.09 4.55 0.81
CA ASN A 98 -6.49 4.94 0.59
C ASN A 98 -7.34 3.91 -0.19
N THR A 99 -7.12 2.63 0.03
CA THR A 99 -7.93 1.54 -0.55
C THR A 99 -9.30 1.45 0.15
N HIS A 100 -10.28 2.29 -0.22
CA HIS A 100 -11.63 2.28 0.36
C HIS A 100 -12.57 1.37 -0.43
N HIS A 101 -12.60 1.51 -1.76
CA HIS A 101 -13.39 0.71 -2.71
C HIS A 101 -12.50 -0.21 -3.54
N THR A 102 -11.20 0.04 -3.52
CA THR A 102 -10.20 -0.74 -4.24
C THR A 102 -10.07 -2.15 -3.65
N GLN A 103 -10.06 -3.13 -4.52
CA GLN A 103 -9.83 -4.54 -4.20
C GLN A 103 -8.54 -5.03 -4.86
N VAL A 104 -7.89 -5.99 -4.23
CA VAL A 104 -6.68 -6.64 -4.76
C VAL A 104 -7.02 -8.07 -5.13
N GLY A 105 -6.80 -8.39 -6.41
CA GLY A 105 -6.99 -9.73 -6.96
C GLY A 105 -5.70 -10.52 -7.04
N ASN A 106 -5.81 -11.85 -7.02
CA ASN A 106 -4.73 -12.81 -7.26
C ASN A 106 -3.52 -12.69 -6.30
N VAL A 107 -3.71 -12.28 -5.05
CA VAL A 107 -2.63 -12.12 -4.05
C VAL A 107 -1.79 -13.39 -3.88
N ALA A 108 -2.38 -14.56 -4.12
CA ALA A 108 -1.68 -15.85 -4.07
C ALA A 108 -0.76 -16.10 -5.28
N SER A 109 -0.74 -15.24 -6.29
CA SER A 109 0.18 -15.33 -7.42
C SER A 109 1.61 -15.03 -6.97
N CYS A 110 2.57 -15.82 -7.47
CA CYS A 110 4.00 -15.52 -7.28
C CYS A 110 4.55 -14.59 -8.37
N ASP A 111 3.69 -13.99 -9.16
CA ASP A 111 4.02 -13.08 -10.26
C ASP A 111 3.32 -11.74 -10.03
N PHE A 112 4.10 -10.69 -9.74
CA PHE A 112 3.60 -9.36 -9.45
C PHE A 112 2.78 -8.75 -10.59
N SER A 113 3.08 -9.10 -11.85
CA SER A 113 2.32 -8.66 -13.01
C SER A 113 0.90 -9.24 -13.06
N ARG A 114 0.62 -10.26 -12.25
CA ARG A 114 -0.68 -10.94 -12.15
C ARG A 114 -1.46 -10.58 -10.88
N ILE A 115 -0.80 -9.96 -9.90
CA ILE A 115 -1.48 -9.41 -8.73
C ILE A 115 -1.94 -8.02 -9.12
N THR A 116 -3.25 -7.79 -9.10
CA THR A 116 -3.85 -6.58 -9.66
C THR A 116 -4.74 -5.89 -8.64
N PHE A 117 -4.85 -4.57 -8.74
CA PHE A 117 -5.79 -3.79 -7.94
C PHE A 117 -6.62 -2.85 -8.82
N ALA A 118 -7.89 -2.75 -8.51
CA ALA A 118 -8.87 -1.95 -9.21
C ALA A 118 -10.04 -1.61 -8.28
N ASP A 119 -10.94 -0.74 -8.71
CA ASP A 119 -12.22 -0.56 -8.05
C ASP A 119 -12.99 -1.90 -8.01
N GLY A 120 -13.69 -2.16 -6.89
CA GLY A 120 -14.44 -3.40 -6.72
C GLY A 120 -15.56 -3.58 -7.75
N GLY A 121 -16.18 -2.49 -8.22
CA GLY A 121 -17.17 -2.50 -9.27
C GLY A 121 -16.62 -3.01 -10.60
N TYR A 122 -15.38 -2.63 -10.95
CA TYR A 122 -14.73 -3.17 -12.15
C TYR A 122 -14.60 -4.70 -12.10
N PHE A 123 -14.14 -5.26 -10.97
CA PHE A 123 -14.06 -6.71 -10.81
C PHE A 123 -15.43 -7.40 -10.80
N ALA A 124 -16.47 -6.69 -10.39
CA ALA A 124 -17.85 -7.17 -10.46
C ALA A 124 -18.49 -7.04 -11.86
N GLY A 125 -17.81 -6.38 -12.81
CA GLY A 125 -18.37 -6.10 -14.15
C GLY A 125 -19.40 -4.99 -14.15
N GLU A 126 -19.35 -4.10 -13.17
CA GLU A 126 -20.23 -2.95 -13.03
C GLU A 126 -19.64 -1.71 -13.73
N THR A 127 -20.48 -0.71 -13.97
CA THR A 127 -20.01 0.60 -14.46
C THR A 127 -19.25 1.30 -13.35
N VAL A 128 -18.06 1.80 -13.66
CA VAL A 128 -17.18 2.52 -12.73
C VAL A 128 -17.26 4.01 -13.01
N SER A 129 -17.37 4.83 -11.98
CA SER A 129 -17.38 6.30 -12.08
C SER A 129 -16.02 6.91 -11.73
N GLY A 130 -15.10 6.13 -11.21
CA GLY A 130 -13.76 6.57 -10.80
C GLY A 130 -13.05 5.55 -9.92
N ASN A 131 -11.93 5.96 -9.36
CA ASN A 131 -11.11 5.16 -8.45
C ASN A 131 -10.92 5.91 -7.12
N ASP A 132 -10.46 5.21 -6.10
CA ASP A 132 -9.95 5.84 -4.88
C ASP A 132 -8.77 6.78 -5.18
N SER A 133 -8.48 7.73 -4.29
CA SER A 133 -7.25 8.54 -4.33
C SER A 133 -6.05 7.68 -3.93
N LEU A 134 -5.60 6.83 -4.82
CA LEU A 134 -4.65 5.76 -4.53
C LEU A 134 -3.21 6.25 -4.46
N TYR A 135 -2.47 5.66 -3.53
CA TYR A 135 -1.02 5.80 -3.41
C TYR A 135 -0.38 4.42 -3.40
N TYR A 136 0.79 4.33 -3.98
CA TYR A 136 1.53 3.09 -4.11
C TYR A 136 2.95 3.26 -3.59
N ALA A 137 3.44 2.26 -2.86
CA ALA A 137 4.83 2.15 -2.47
C ALA A 137 5.31 0.71 -2.55
N THR A 138 6.57 0.52 -2.90
CA THR A 138 7.23 -0.78 -2.81
C THR A 138 8.64 -0.60 -2.30
N THR A 139 9.10 -1.50 -1.43
CA THR A 139 10.45 -1.47 -0.88
C THR A 139 10.97 -2.88 -0.62
N PRO A 140 12.25 -3.16 -0.93
CA PRO A 140 12.91 -4.38 -0.46
C PRO A 140 13.21 -4.27 1.03
N PHE A 141 13.16 -5.39 1.73
CA PHE A 141 13.42 -5.47 3.14
C PHE A 141 14.11 -6.80 3.49
N THR A 142 15.25 -6.75 4.17
CA THR A 142 15.95 -7.94 4.66
C THR A 142 15.78 -8.07 6.16
N VAL A 143 15.32 -9.22 6.62
CA VAL A 143 15.26 -9.60 8.04
C VAL A 143 16.50 -10.41 8.37
N GLU A 144 17.33 -9.84 9.25
CA GLU A 144 18.53 -10.52 9.75
C GLU A 144 18.19 -11.53 10.84
N PRO A 145 19.03 -12.58 11.04
CA PRO A 145 18.90 -13.46 12.19
C PRO A 145 18.96 -12.67 13.50
N PHE A 146 18.06 -12.96 14.43
CA PHE A 146 18.06 -12.33 15.74
C PHE A 146 19.30 -12.74 16.53
N THR A 147 20.06 -11.77 17.04
CA THR A 147 21.30 -12.00 17.80
C THR A 147 21.20 -11.56 19.26
N GLY A 148 20.06 -10.98 19.65
CA GLY A 148 19.84 -10.43 20.99
C GLY A 148 20.49 -9.06 21.20
N ARG A 149 20.87 -8.37 20.12
CA ARG A 149 21.45 -7.01 20.16
C ARG A 149 20.42 -5.94 19.82
N GLU A 150 20.65 -4.70 20.30
CA GLU A 150 19.80 -3.56 19.95
C GLU A 150 19.71 -3.31 18.44
N ASP A 151 20.78 -3.61 17.70
CA ASP A 151 20.85 -3.44 16.24
C ASP A 151 20.01 -4.45 15.43
N ASP A 152 19.41 -5.45 16.10
CA ASP A 152 18.53 -6.42 15.44
C ASP A 152 17.23 -5.79 14.95
N ASN A 153 16.82 -4.66 15.54
CA ASN A 153 15.64 -3.92 15.13
C ASN A 153 15.98 -2.98 13.97
N LYS A 154 15.32 -3.18 12.84
CA LYS A 154 15.54 -2.38 11.63
C LYS A 154 14.38 -1.42 11.40
N THR A 155 14.75 -0.23 10.91
CA THR A 155 13.78 0.76 10.44
C THR A 155 14.00 0.99 8.95
N ARG A 156 12.91 0.95 8.16
CA ARG A 156 12.95 1.15 6.72
C ARG A 156 11.98 2.25 6.31
N LEU A 157 12.46 3.18 5.49
CA LEU A 157 11.62 4.19 4.86
C LEU A 157 10.83 3.56 3.71
N VAL A 158 9.53 3.83 3.67
CA VAL A 158 8.60 3.48 2.60
C VAL A 158 8.05 4.78 2.02
N GLU A 159 8.50 5.13 0.82
CA GLU A 159 8.09 6.34 0.13
C GLU A 159 6.95 6.03 -0.82
N PHE A 160 5.82 6.68 -0.58
CA PHE A 160 4.65 6.58 -1.45
C PHE A 160 4.77 7.51 -2.65
N ALA A 161 4.18 7.09 -3.75
CA ALA A 161 3.90 7.91 -4.91
C ALA A 161 2.40 7.92 -5.19
N SER A 162 1.87 8.98 -5.78
CA SER A 162 0.49 9.00 -6.24
C SER A 162 0.30 7.96 -7.35
N SER A 163 -0.71 7.12 -7.20
CA SER A 163 -1.14 6.12 -8.20
C SER A 163 -2.47 6.50 -8.84
N HIS A 164 -2.84 7.77 -8.76
CA HIS A 164 -4.04 8.33 -9.36
C HIS A 164 -3.78 9.72 -9.95
N TYR A 165 -4.65 10.14 -10.86
CA TYR A 165 -4.81 11.53 -11.27
C TYR A 165 -6.16 12.03 -10.80
N ASP A 166 -6.19 13.22 -10.18
CA ASP A 166 -7.42 13.96 -9.92
C ASP A 166 -7.88 14.60 -11.20
N VAL A 167 -9.10 14.27 -11.64
CA VAL A 167 -9.73 14.83 -12.82
C VAL A 167 -10.91 15.70 -12.40
N SER A 168 -10.92 16.95 -12.84
CA SER A 168 -12.04 17.89 -12.68
C SER A 168 -12.49 18.38 -14.04
N VAL A 169 -13.79 18.26 -14.29
CA VAL A 169 -14.42 18.66 -15.55
C VAL A 169 -15.45 19.73 -15.25
N GLU A 170 -15.40 20.83 -16.02
CA GLU A 170 -16.37 21.92 -15.94
C GLU A 170 -16.93 22.18 -17.35
N VAL A 171 -18.25 22.08 -17.50
CA VAL A 171 -18.95 22.38 -18.75
C VAL A 171 -19.88 23.55 -18.53
N ALA A 172 -19.59 24.69 -19.18
CA ALA A 172 -20.37 25.90 -19.10
C ALA A 172 -21.29 26.05 -20.32
N GLY A 173 -22.34 26.84 -20.16
CA GLY A 173 -23.22 27.23 -21.26
C GLY A 173 -24.16 26.12 -21.73
N ILE A 174 -24.53 25.22 -20.82
CA ILE A 174 -25.56 24.23 -21.09
C ILE A 174 -26.86 24.99 -21.43
N PRO A 175 -27.48 24.73 -22.59
CA PRO A 175 -28.71 25.44 -22.96
C PRO A 175 -29.76 25.29 -21.85
N ASP A 176 -30.24 26.41 -21.33
CA ASP A 176 -31.40 26.37 -20.42
C ASP A 176 -32.45 25.50 -21.07
N ALA A 177 -32.81 24.41 -20.39
CA ALA A 177 -34.00 23.64 -20.72
C ALA A 177 -35.20 24.57 -20.45
N GLY A 178 -35.32 25.62 -21.27
CA GLY A 178 -36.35 26.62 -21.14
C GLY A 178 -37.69 25.94 -21.02
N MET A 179 -38.54 26.47 -20.19
CA MET A 179 -39.95 26.17 -19.82
C MET A 179 -40.73 25.02 -20.48
N ASN A 180 -40.12 24.25 -21.36
CA ASN A 180 -40.59 23.01 -21.96
C ASN A 180 -39.71 21.81 -21.51
N ALA A 181 -39.31 21.81 -20.25
CA ALA A 181 -38.39 20.86 -19.59
C ALA A 181 -38.86 19.38 -19.54
N ALA A 182 -39.75 18.96 -20.42
CA ALA A 182 -40.19 17.56 -20.42
C ALA A 182 -39.24 16.60 -21.15
N ALA A 183 -38.12 17.05 -21.74
CA ALA A 183 -37.26 16.20 -22.54
C ALA A 183 -35.77 16.61 -22.66
N ALA A 184 -35.30 17.65 -22.03
CA ALA A 184 -33.85 17.91 -22.03
C ALA A 184 -33.20 17.09 -20.92
N SER A 185 -32.67 15.92 -21.26
CA SER A 185 -31.78 15.17 -20.35
C SER A 185 -30.48 15.97 -20.18
N MET A 186 -30.02 16.11 -18.93
CA MET A 186 -28.69 16.65 -18.67
C MET A 186 -27.65 15.82 -19.44
N PRO A 187 -26.63 16.47 -19.99
CA PRO A 187 -25.55 15.73 -20.67
C PRO A 187 -24.84 14.79 -19.67
N THR A 188 -24.52 13.60 -20.14
CA THR A 188 -23.65 12.66 -19.42
C THR A 188 -22.22 12.93 -19.78
N LEU A 189 -21.31 12.83 -18.81
CA LEU A 189 -19.88 12.96 -19.02
C LEU A 189 -19.22 11.59 -18.87
N GLU A 190 -18.36 11.25 -19.83
CA GLU A 190 -17.62 9.99 -19.83
C GLU A 190 -16.14 10.26 -20.06
N ILE A 191 -15.29 9.53 -19.34
CA ILE A 191 -13.86 9.44 -19.65
C ILE A 191 -13.64 8.11 -20.34
N CYS A 192 -13.26 8.15 -21.61
CA CYS A 192 -13.16 6.95 -22.44
C CYS A 192 -11.75 6.37 -22.47
N GLY A 193 -11.67 5.05 -22.56
CA GLY A 193 -10.41 4.34 -22.77
C GLY A 193 -9.48 4.37 -21.55
N VAL A 194 -10.03 4.42 -20.34
CA VAL A 194 -9.26 4.38 -19.10
C VAL A 194 -8.82 2.94 -18.83
N SER A 195 -7.55 2.75 -18.45
CA SER A 195 -7.13 1.49 -17.85
C SER A 195 -7.61 1.45 -16.38
N PRO A 196 -8.55 0.57 -16.03
CA PRO A 196 -9.19 0.57 -14.72
C PRO A 196 -8.40 -0.17 -13.65
N CYS A 197 -7.32 -0.84 -14.06
CA CYS A 197 -6.60 -1.83 -13.27
C CYS A 197 -5.10 -1.55 -13.30
N THR A 198 -4.43 -1.79 -12.18
CA THR A 198 -2.98 -1.66 -12.03
C THR A 198 -2.43 -2.95 -11.42
N ASP A 199 -1.27 -3.43 -11.90
CA ASP A 199 -0.55 -4.55 -11.29
C ASP A 199 0.34 -4.10 -10.13
N PHE A 200 0.93 -5.07 -9.40
CA PHE A 200 1.85 -4.79 -8.30
C PHE A 200 3.24 -4.32 -8.74
N GLU A 201 3.46 -4.11 -10.02
CA GLU A 201 4.60 -3.38 -10.58
C GLU A 201 4.21 -1.93 -10.98
N ASN A 202 2.99 -1.51 -10.61
CA ASN A 202 2.40 -0.20 -10.91
C ASN A 202 2.26 0.06 -12.42
N ARG A 203 1.90 -0.97 -13.19
CA ARG A 203 1.64 -0.91 -14.63
C ARG A 203 0.16 -1.07 -14.91
N ALA A 204 -0.28 -0.45 -16.01
CA ALA A 204 -1.64 -0.64 -16.51
C ALA A 204 -1.92 -2.09 -16.86
N CYS A 205 -3.08 -2.57 -16.47
CA CYS A 205 -3.56 -3.91 -16.77
C CYS A 205 -5.07 -3.91 -17.03
N GLY A 206 -5.58 -5.03 -17.53
CA GLY A 206 -6.98 -5.17 -17.90
C GLY A 206 -7.33 -4.49 -19.23
N GLU A 207 -8.57 -4.68 -19.65
CA GLU A 207 -9.12 -4.01 -20.84
C GLU A 207 -9.53 -2.58 -20.48
N ALA A 208 -9.25 -1.65 -21.39
CA ALA A 208 -9.67 -0.27 -21.23
C ALA A 208 -11.21 -0.20 -21.16
N THR A 209 -11.72 0.65 -20.28
CA THR A 209 -13.15 0.87 -20.09
C THR A 209 -13.47 2.36 -20.08
N ASP A 210 -14.73 2.68 -20.16
CA ASP A 210 -15.22 4.05 -20.06
C ASP A 210 -15.78 4.28 -18.66
N TYR A 211 -15.44 5.42 -18.05
CA TYR A 211 -15.94 5.82 -16.74
C TYR A 211 -17.08 6.81 -16.93
N LEU A 212 -18.25 6.46 -16.41
CA LEU A 212 -19.42 7.35 -16.39
C LEU A 212 -19.32 8.24 -15.15
N LEU A 213 -19.11 9.56 -15.37
CA LEU A 213 -18.89 10.51 -14.29
C LEU A 213 -20.20 10.88 -13.58
N GLU A 214 -20.12 10.96 -12.27
CA GLU A 214 -21.16 11.60 -11.46
C GLU A 214 -21.07 13.12 -11.66
N THR A 215 -22.17 13.73 -12.09
CA THR A 215 -22.21 15.14 -12.44
C THR A 215 -23.10 15.93 -11.48
N GLU A 216 -22.66 17.15 -11.15
CA GLU A 216 -23.43 18.13 -10.40
C GLU A 216 -23.71 19.34 -11.30
N TYR A 217 -24.99 19.79 -11.35
CA TYR A 217 -25.38 20.94 -12.12
C TYR A 217 -25.82 22.10 -11.20
N ASP A 218 -25.16 23.23 -11.37
CA ASP A 218 -25.57 24.52 -10.77
C ASP A 218 -26.32 25.38 -11.77
N GLY A 219 -27.63 25.44 -11.60
CA GLY A 219 -28.50 26.27 -12.48
C GLY A 219 -28.28 27.78 -12.34
N GLY A 220 -27.68 28.24 -11.22
CA GLY A 220 -27.39 29.67 -11.01
C GLY A 220 -26.23 30.17 -11.85
N SER A 221 -25.18 29.35 -11.98
CA SER A 221 -24.00 29.60 -12.81
C SER A 221 -24.07 28.97 -14.18
N ASN A 222 -25.09 28.13 -14.45
CA ASN A 222 -25.25 27.33 -15.66
C ASN A 222 -23.97 26.47 -15.93
N LEU A 223 -23.51 25.79 -14.89
CA LEU A 223 -22.30 25.03 -14.88
C LEU A 223 -22.56 23.55 -14.49
N LEU A 224 -22.12 22.64 -15.31
CA LEU A 224 -22.06 21.20 -14.99
C LEU A 224 -20.64 20.85 -14.57
N THR A 225 -20.51 20.24 -13.41
CA THR A 225 -19.20 19.82 -12.87
C THR A 225 -19.16 18.33 -12.62
N ALA A 226 -17.99 17.75 -12.76
CA ALA A 226 -17.69 16.37 -12.34
C ALA A 226 -16.28 16.30 -11.77
N ARG A 227 -16.10 15.46 -10.78
CA ARG A 227 -14.78 15.16 -10.21
C ARG A 227 -14.63 13.67 -10.03
N THR A 228 -13.48 13.15 -10.41
CA THR A 228 -13.15 11.74 -10.23
C THR A 228 -11.65 11.53 -10.18
N ASN A 229 -11.22 10.33 -9.79
CA ASN A 229 -9.85 9.89 -9.90
C ASN A 229 -9.76 8.80 -10.96
N ILE A 230 -8.71 8.85 -11.76
CA ILE A 230 -8.34 7.77 -12.69
C ILE A 230 -6.98 7.21 -12.31
N MET A 231 -6.71 5.95 -12.68
CA MET A 231 -5.43 5.32 -12.38
C MET A 231 -4.26 6.05 -13.04
N ARG A 232 -3.19 6.25 -12.29
CA ARG A 232 -1.89 6.73 -12.77
C ARG A 232 -0.93 5.56 -12.87
N HIS A 233 -0.39 5.33 -14.04
CA HIS A 233 0.56 4.25 -14.29
C HIS A 233 1.95 4.80 -14.56
N THR A 234 2.96 3.97 -14.34
CA THR A 234 4.34 4.28 -14.71
C THR A 234 4.55 4.21 -16.24
N ASP A 235 3.67 3.51 -16.95
CA ASP A 235 3.70 3.46 -18.41
C ASP A 235 3.05 4.72 -19.00
N PRO A 236 3.76 5.52 -19.84
CA PRO A 236 3.25 6.78 -20.38
C PRO A 236 2.20 6.63 -21.48
N VAL A 237 1.73 5.45 -21.81
CA VAL A 237 0.93 5.18 -23.04
C VAL A 237 -0.55 4.93 -22.79
N SER A 238 -1.15 5.38 -21.70
CA SER A 238 -2.62 5.38 -21.61
C SER A 238 -3.20 6.68 -22.19
N TYR A 239 -3.83 6.59 -23.35
CA TYR A 239 -4.58 7.70 -23.94
C TYR A 239 -6.00 7.69 -23.37
N THR A 240 -6.35 8.76 -22.70
CA THR A 240 -7.71 8.97 -22.18
C THR A 240 -8.41 10.04 -23.04
N HIS A 241 -9.62 9.77 -23.46
CA HIS A 241 -10.47 10.70 -24.20
C HIS A 241 -11.67 11.08 -23.34
N LEU A 242 -11.94 12.38 -23.23
CA LEU A 242 -13.16 12.91 -22.62
C LEU A 242 -14.24 13.06 -23.70
N ARG A 243 -15.46 12.54 -23.41
CA ARG A 243 -16.67 12.79 -24.22
C ARG A 243 -17.70 13.52 -23.38
N ALA A 244 -18.43 14.41 -24.03
CA ALA A 244 -19.55 15.14 -23.47
C ALA A 244 -20.79 14.97 -24.36
#